data_fc5087c1cf5d28e111b53a82ec2f5d26
#
_entry.id   fc5087c1cf5d28e111b53a82ec2f5d26
#
_cell.length_a   1.000
_cell.length_b   1.000
_cell.length_c   1.000
_cell.angle_alpha   90.00
_cell.angle_beta   90.00
_cell.angle_gamma   90.00
#
_symmetry.space_group_name_H-M   'P 1'
#
loop_
_entity.id
_entity.type
_entity.pdbx_description
1 polymer ?
#
loop_
_entity_poly.entity_id
_entity_poly.type
_entity_poly.pdbx_seq_one_letter_code
_entity_poly.pdbx_strand_id
1 'polypeptide(L)'
;MELEFSSQEELYKRVQPALKAKLAELHRLGYIYIQLIDIWNYLIFSRWKKSNNLTLADVVNDILHVDNRRLDEYLKGRLAKTRRSQDDLETI
;
A
#
# COMPACT_ATOMS: atom_id res chain seq x y z
N MET A 1 6.91 10.01 17.67
CA MET A 1 7.96 9.01 17.79
C MET A 1 8.31 8.47 16.42
N GLU A 2 9.58 8.42 16.16
CA GLU A 2 10.00 7.78 14.93
C GLU A 2 9.61 6.32 14.96
N LEU A 3 9.48 5.74 13.77
CA LEU A 3 9.32 4.31 13.67
C LEU A 3 10.63 3.68 14.08
N GLU A 4 10.69 3.22 15.31
CA GLU A 4 11.91 2.64 15.86
C GLU A 4 12.04 1.17 15.52
N PHE A 5 11.68 0.85 14.32
CA PHE A 5 11.85 -0.49 13.81
C PHE A 5 13.16 -0.51 13.04
N SER A 6 13.91 -1.56 13.18
CA SER A 6 15.19 -1.67 12.51
C SER A 6 15.05 -1.59 11.00
N SER A 7 13.87 -1.85 10.48
CA SER A 7 13.63 -1.79 9.05
C SER A 7 12.13 -1.69 8.78
N GLN A 8 11.80 -1.27 7.55
CA GLN A 8 10.42 -1.28 7.08
C GLN A 8 9.88 -2.71 7.04
N GLU A 9 10.74 -3.66 6.82
CA GLU A 9 10.35 -5.06 6.79
C GLU A 9 9.80 -5.51 8.13
N GLU A 10 10.45 -5.12 9.23
CA GLU A 10 9.99 -5.46 10.56
C GLU A 10 8.64 -4.83 10.85
N LEU A 11 8.47 -3.58 10.49
CA LEU A 11 7.20 -2.89 10.67
C LEU A 11 6.11 -3.57 9.84
N TYR A 12 6.42 -3.92 8.60
CA TYR A 12 5.49 -4.61 7.72
C TYR A 12 4.98 -5.90 8.38
N LYS A 13 5.89 -6.67 8.95
CA LYS A 13 5.50 -7.91 9.62
C LYS A 13 4.59 -7.66 10.81
N ARG A 14 4.87 -6.61 11.56
CA ARG A 14 4.08 -6.30 12.75
C ARG A 14 2.66 -5.88 12.42
N VAL A 15 2.46 -5.23 11.30
CA VAL A 15 1.13 -4.72 10.94
C VAL A 15 0.41 -5.63 9.96
N GLN A 16 0.95 -6.79 9.66
CA GLN A 16 0.28 -7.73 8.75
C GLN A 16 -1.16 -8.06 9.14
N PRO A 17 -1.48 -8.25 10.42
CA PRO A 17 -2.89 -8.51 10.75
C PRO A 17 -3.83 -7.41 10.27
N ALA A 18 -3.41 -6.15 10.40
CA ALA A 18 -4.21 -5.02 9.91
C ALA A 18 -4.28 -5.02 8.39
N LEU A 19 -3.15 -5.29 7.73
CA LEU A 19 -3.10 -5.37 6.27
C LEU A 19 -4.02 -6.49 5.76
N LYS A 20 -3.99 -7.63 6.41
CA LYS A 20 -4.83 -8.76 6.00
C LYS A 20 -6.31 -8.46 6.20
N ALA A 21 -6.65 -7.79 7.28
CA ALA A 21 -8.04 -7.39 7.53
C ALA A 21 -8.53 -6.44 6.44
N LYS A 22 -7.70 -5.45 6.09
CA LYS A 22 -8.06 -4.50 5.05
C LYS A 22 -8.15 -5.19 3.69
N LEU A 23 -7.22 -6.09 3.42
CA LEU A 23 -7.23 -6.83 2.16
C LEU A 23 -8.50 -7.68 2.02
N ALA A 24 -8.93 -8.34 3.10
CA ALA A 24 -10.16 -9.12 3.08
C ALA A 24 -11.36 -8.23 2.78
N GLU A 25 -11.40 -7.04 3.35
CA GLU A 25 -12.46 -6.08 3.05
C GLU A 25 -12.45 -5.71 1.58
N LEU A 26 -11.29 -5.39 1.04
CA LEU A 26 -11.15 -5.01 -0.37
C LEU A 26 -11.60 -6.12 -1.30
N HIS A 27 -11.20 -7.35 -1.00
CA HIS A 27 -11.60 -8.49 -1.82
C HIS A 27 -13.09 -8.72 -1.79
N ARG A 28 -13.72 -8.53 -0.62
CA ARG A 28 -15.17 -8.63 -0.53
C ARG A 28 -15.89 -7.58 -1.36
N LEU A 29 -15.26 -6.40 -1.49
CA LEU A 29 -15.83 -5.31 -2.27
C LEU A 29 -15.55 -5.43 -3.77
N GLY A 30 -14.82 -6.48 -4.17
CA GLY A 30 -14.56 -6.72 -5.58
C GLY A 30 -13.16 -6.38 -6.06
N TYR A 31 -12.33 -5.82 -5.21
CA TYR A 31 -10.96 -5.45 -5.58
C TYR A 31 -10.03 -6.65 -5.41
N ILE A 32 -10.31 -7.72 -6.11
CA ILE A 32 -9.63 -9.00 -5.90
C ILE A 32 -8.17 -9.02 -6.40
N TYR A 33 -7.80 -8.06 -7.23
CA TYR A 33 -6.43 -7.97 -7.75
C TYR A 33 -5.46 -7.27 -6.81
N ILE A 34 -5.96 -6.65 -5.73
CA ILE A 34 -5.11 -5.94 -4.78
C ILE A 34 -4.42 -6.94 -3.86
N GLN A 35 -3.15 -6.70 -3.57
CA GLN A 35 -2.34 -7.53 -2.68
C GLN A 35 -1.88 -6.73 -1.47
N LEU A 36 -1.38 -7.43 -0.46
CA LEU A 36 -0.91 -6.77 0.76
C LEU A 36 0.14 -5.72 0.47
N ILE A 37 1.08 -6.06 -0.38
CA ILE A 37 2.16 -5.14 -0.70
C ILE A 37 1.65 -3.86 -1.40
N ASP A 38 0.56 -3.97 -2.11
CA ASP A 38 -0.03 -2.81 -2.78
C ASP A 38 -0.53 -1.78 -1.77
N ILE A 39 -1.18 -2.25 -0.72
CA ILE A 39 -1.66 -1.36 0.34
C ILE A 39 -0.48 -0.68 1.02
N TRP A 40 0.55 -1.46 1.33
CA TRP A 40 1.76 -0.97 1.98
C TRP A 40 2.44 0.12 1.15
N ASN A 41 2.68 -0.18 -0.12
CA ASN A 41 3.35 0.78 -1.00
C ASN A 41 2.54 2.04 -1.21
N TYR A 42 1.23 1.92 -1.31
CA TYR A 42 0.36 3.09 -1.45
C TYR A 42 0.48 4.01 -0.24
N LEU A 43 0.49 3.44 0.97
CA LEU A 43 0.58 4.24 2.18
C LEU A 43 1.94 4.90 2.31
N ILE A 44 3.01 4.20 1.96
CA ILE A 44 4.33 4.80 1.95
C ILE A 44 4.34 5.99 1.01
N PHE A 45 3.80 5.82 -0.17
CA PHE A 45 3.77 6.86 -1.20
C PHE A 45 2.89 8.04 -0.80
N SER A 46 1.70 7.77 -0.28
CA SER A 46 0.69 8.80 -0.10
C SER A 46 0.72 9.50 1.26
N ARG A 47 1.17 8.82 2.31
CA ARG A 47 1.08 9.37 3.64
C ARG A 47 2.39 9.35 4.41
N TRP A 48 3.04 8.21 4.46
CA TRP A 48 4.15 8.02 5.40
C TRP A 48 5.45 8.63 4.95
N LYS A 49 5.60 8.87 3.69
CA LYS A 49 6.81 9.47 3.14
C LYS A 49 7.07 10.86 3.71
N LYS A 50 6.01 11.59 4.05
CA LYS A 50 6.11 12.94 4.57
C LYS A 50 5.89 13.03 6.08
N SER A 51 5.67 11.92 6.73
CA SER A 51 5.37 11.89 8.16
C SER A 51 6.61 11.52 8.95
N ASN A 52 6.81 12.22 10.07
CA ASN A 52 8.02 12.03 10.88
C ASN A 52 7.79 11.27 12.17
N ASN A 53 6.64 11.37 12.78
CA ASN A 53 6.44 10.82 14.12
C ASN A 53 5.28 9.84 14.14
N LEU A 54 5.36 8.80 13.34
CA LEU A 54 4.31 7.79 13.29
C LEU A 54 4.48 6.77 14.40
N THR A 55 3.41 6.51 15.12
CA THR A 55 3.37 5.42 16.08
C THR A 55 2.80 4.20 15.40
N LEU A 56 2.96 3.04 16.05
CA LEU A 56 2.37 1.81 15.53
C LEU A 56 0.86 1.96 15.39
N ALA A 57 0.22 2.61 16.37
CA ALA A 57 -1.22 2.84 16.32
C ALA A 57 -1.61 3.70 15.11
N ASP A 58 -0.81 4.71 14.79
CA ASP A 58 -1.06 5.55 13.63
C ASP A 58 -0.99 4.75 12.34
N VAL A 59 0.01 3.89 12.24
CA VAL A 59 0.20 3.07 11.04
C VAL A 59 -0.99 2.10 10.86
N VAL A 60 -1.38 1.44 11.94
CA VAL A 60 -2.52 0.51 11.89
C VAL A 60 -3.78 1.25 11.51
N ASN A 61 -4.01 2.41 12.12
CA ASN A 61 -5.19 3.22 11.83
C ASN A 61 -5.22 3.63 10.36
N ASP A 62 -4.09 4.04 9.81
CA ASP A 62 -4.00 4.43 8.40
C ASP A 62 -4.31 3.25 7.48
N ILE A 63 -3.85 2.06 7.84
CA ILE A 63 -4.12 0.86 7.05
C ILE A 63 -5.62 0.57 7.02
N LEU A 64 -6.24 0.60 8.17
CA LEU A 64 -7.67 0.26 8.28
C LEU A 64 -8.58 1.31 7.63
N HIS A 65 -8.09 2.54 7.51
CA HIS A 65 -8.87 3.64 6.95
C HIS A 65 -8.43 4.07 5.55
N VAL A 66 -7.71 3.20 4.85
CA VAL A 66 -7.33 3.47 3.46
C VAL A 66 -8.57 3.71 2.62
N ASP A 67 -8.53 4.77 1.81
CA ASP A 67 -9.59 5.05 0.85
C ASP A 67 -9.46 4.04 -0.30
N ASN A 68 -10.44 3.16 -0.40
CA ASN A 68 -10.40 2.07 -1.37
C ASN A 68 -10.32 2.57 -2.81
N ARG A 69 -11.06 3.63 -3.09
CA ARG A 69 -11.10 4.19 -4.44
C ARG A 69 -9.75 4.80 -4.83
N ARG A 70 -9.12 5.52 -3.92
CA ARG A 70 -7.82 6.13 -4.18
C ARG A 70 -6.74 5.08 -4.36
N LEU A 71 -6.81 4.02 -3.55
CA LEU A 71 -5.89 2.90 -3.69
C LEU A 71 -6.04 2.26 -5.07
N ASP A 72 -7.28 2.04 -5.49
CA ASP A 72 -7.56 1.45 -6.79
C ASP A 72 -7.02 2.32 -7.92
N GLU A 73 -7.24 3.63 -7.85
CA GLU A 73 -6.73 4.56 -8.85
C GLU A 73 -5.20 4.55 -8.92
N TYR A 74 -4.57 4.49 -7.75
CA TYR A 74 -3.11 4.42 -7.67
C TYR A 74 -2.57 3.17 -8.38
N LEU A 75 -3.20 2.03 -8.12
CA LEU A 75 -2.77 0.77 -8.74
C LEU A 75 -2.99 0.77 -10.24
N LYS A 76 -4.11 1.28 -10.69
CA LYS A 76 -4.39 1.36 -12.11
C LYS A 76 -3.37 2.25 -12.82
N GLY A 77 -2.97 3.35 -12.18
CA GLY A 77 -1.95 4.22 -12.71
C GLY A 77 -0.62 3.51 -12.85
N ARG A 78 -0.24 2.74 -11.83
CA ARG A 78 1.03 2.01 -11.86
C ARG A 78 1.02 0.92 -12.92
N LEU A 79 -0.07 0.19 -13.03
CA LEU A 79 -0.20 -0.85 -14.04
C LEU A 79 -0.12 -0.26 -15.45
N ALA A 80 -0.76 0.88 -15.67
CA ALA A 80 -0.71 1.55 -16.96
C ALA A 80 0.71 1.97 -17.31
N LYS A 81 1.45 2.50 -16.35
CA LYS A 81 2.85 2.88 -16.57
C LYS A 81 3.73 1.68 -16.89
N THR A 82 3.56 0.60 -16.15
CA THR A 82 4.33 -0.61 -16.36
C THR A 82 4.06 -1.19 -17.74
N ARG A 83 2.79 -1.22 -18.12
CA ARG A 83 2.40 -1.74 -19.42
C ARG A 83 2.97 -0.89 -20.55
N ARG A 84 2.93 0.42 -20.38
CA ARG A 84 3.47 1.34 -21.39
C ARG A 84 4.96 1.13 -21.58
N SER A 85 5.69 0.93 -20.49
CA SER A 85 7.12 0.67 -20.57
C SER A 85 7.42 -0.61 -21.32
N GLN A 86 6.63 -1.64 -21.10
CA GLN A 86 6.81 -2.91 -21.81
C GLN A 86 6.53 -2.75 -23.29
N ASP A 87 5.49 -1.99 -23.62
CA ASP A 87 5.15 -1.75 -25.02
C ASP A 87 6.28 -1.01 -25.73
N ASP A 88 6.87 -0.03 -25.05
CA ASP A 88 8.00 0.71 -25.61
C ASP A 88 9.17 -0.23 -25.90
N LEU A 89 9.45 -1.16 -24.99
CA LEU A 89 10.52 -2.12 -25.19
C LEU A 89 10.23 -3.06 -26.34
N GLU A 90 8.99 -3.43 -26.52
CA GLU A 90 8.61 -4.35 -27.59
C GLU A 90 8.67 -3.70 -28.96
N THR A 91 8.46 -2.41 -29.02
CA THR A 91 8.48 -1.70 -30.30
C THR A 91 9.88 -1.38 -30.79
N ILE A 92 10.86 -1.55 -29.94
CA ILE A 92 12.25 -1.36 -30.31
C ILE A 92 12.80 -2.62 -30.94
#